data_8c03656c47d65542ab5b4b1db4928b10
#
_entry.id   8c03656c47d65542ab5b4b1db4928b10
#
_cell.length_a   1.000
_cell.length_b   1.000
_cell.length_c   1.000
_cell.angle_alpha   90.00
_cell.angle_beta   90.00
_cell.angle_gamma   90.00
#
_symmetry.space_group_name_H-M   'P 1'
#
loop_
_entity.id
_entity.type
_entity.pdbx_description
1 polymer ?
#
loop_
_entity_poly.entity_id
_entity_poly.type
_entity_poly.pdbx_seq_one_letter_code
_entity_poly.pdbx_strand_id
1 'polypeptide(L)'
;MDGTSAAYGDNLKGIAFAKLHLKKQAEEWERSLLASGSVRNIDYFYLACMYAGFDVDKSISYLDKALQNGYGDYYRIHVDRYSPVSLLPIRHLSQYSDLLYKYRALFGK
;
A
#
# COMPACT_ATOMS: atom_id res chain seq x y z
N MET A 1 -10.86 -20.64 11.73
CA MET A 1 -10.63 -19.31 11.16
C MET A 1 -9.70 -19.43 9.97
N ASP A 2 -10.06 -18.89 8.86
CA ASP A 2 -9.18 -18.96 7.72
C ASP A 2 -8.16 -17.82 7.77
N GLY A 3 -6.95 -18.09 7.24
CA GLY A 3 -5.87 -17.11 7.26
C GLY A 3 -6.11 -15.92 6.34
N THR A 4 -6.98 -16.07 5.35
CA THR A 4 -7.28 -15.00 4.40
C THR A 4 -8.04 -13.87 5.10
N SER A 5 -9.06 -14.20 5.87
CA SER A 5 -9.82 -13.20 6.62
C SER A 5 -8.95 -12.49 7.65
N ALA A 6 -8.11 -13.24 8.36
CA ALA A 6 -7.21 -12.66 9.35
C ALA A 6 -6.20 -11.71 8.70
N ALA A 7 -5.62 -12.11 7.57
CA ALA A 7 -4.65 -11.27 6.86
C ALA A 7 -5.30 -9.98 6.36
N TYR A 8 -6.51 -10.06 5.81
CA TYR A 8 -7.22 -8.88 5.34
C TYR A 8 -7.52 -7.92 6.49
N GLY A 9 -7.99 -8.46 7.63
CA GLY A 9 -8.27 -7.65 8.80
C GLY A 9 -7.02 -6.96 9.34
N ASP A 10 -5.89 -7.66 9.32
CA ASP A 10 -4.62 -7.09 9.78
C ASP A 10 -4.17 -5.94 8.89
N ASN A 11 -4.35 -6.05 7.56
CA ASN A 11 -4.02 -4.98 6.63
C ASN A 11 -4.84 -3.72 6.91
N LEU A 12 -6.15 -3.89 7.14
CA LEU A 12 -7.02 -2.76 7.49
C LEU A 12 -6.66 -2.16 8.83
N LYS A 13 -6.22 -2.98 9.79
CA LYS A 13 -5.77 -2.51 11.10
C LYS A 13 -4.57 -1.57 10.97
N GLY A 14 -3.59 -1.91 10.13
CA GLY A 14 -2.43 -1.07 9.89
C GLY A 14 -2.83 0.30 9.34
N ILE A 15 -3.75 0.32 8.38
CA ILE A 15 -4.25 1.55 7.80
C ILE A 15 -5.00 2.38 8.84
N ALA A 16 -5.81 1.73 9.68
CA ALA A 16 -6.53 2.42 10.75
C ALA A 16 -5.55 3.07 11.74
N PHE A 17 -4.46 2.39 12.09
CA PHE A 17 -3.44 2.96 12.95
C PHE A 17 -2.84 4.23 12.34
N ALA A 18 -2.55 4.20 11.04
CA ALA A 18 -2.00 5.37 10.35
C ALA A 18 -2.98 6.54 10.36
N LYS A 19 -4.26 6.28 10.10
CA LYS A 19 -5.29 7.32 10.08
C LYS A 19 -5.50 7.95 11.46
N LEU A 20 -5.26 7.20 12.52
CA LEU A 20 -5.35 7.69 13.90
C LEU A 20 -4.02 8.26 14.39
N HIS A 21 -3.04 8.39 13.51
CA HIS A 21 -1.69 8.86 13.82
C HIS A 21 -0.97 8.00 14.87
N LEU A 22 -1.26 6.71 14.89
CA LEU A 22 -0.62 5.75 15.78
C LEU A 22 0.60 5.14 15.08
N LYS A 23 1.60 5.97 14.84
CA LYS A 23 2.76 5.62 14.04
C LYS A 23 3.50 4.38 14.56
N LYS A 24 3.68 4.30 15.86
CA LYS A 24 4.42 3.17 16.45
C LYS A 24 3.70 1.84 16.20
N GLN A 25 2.39 1.83 16.38
CA GLN A 25 1.57 0.64 16.14
C GLN A 25 1.58 0.25 14.66
N ALA A 26 1.53 1.24 13.77
CA ALA A 26 1.63 0.98 12.33
C ALA A 26 2.98 0.35 11.98
N GLU A 27 4.06 0.86 12.54
CA GLU A 27 5.41 0.32 12.31
C GLU A 27 5.57 -1.10 12.87
N GLU A 28 4.97 -1.39 14.02
CA GLU A 28 4.98 -2.73 14.58
C GLU A 28 4.22 -3.71 13.69
N TRP A 29 3.08 -3.28 13.14
CA TRP A 29 2.32 -4.10 12.21
C TRP A 29 3.12 -4.37 10.94
N GLU A 30 3.81 -3.35 10.41
CA GLU A 30 4.69 -3.49 9.25
C GLU A 30 5.76 -4.55 9.50
N ARG A 31 6.44 -4.48 10.63
CA ARG A 31 7.47 -5.45 10.97
C ARG A 31 6.93 -6.87 11.06
N SER A 32 5.77 -7.04 11.66
CA SER A 32 5.13 -8.35 11.78
C SER A 32 4.80 -8.93 10.41
N LEU A 33 4.26 -8.11 9.52
CA LEU A 33 3.92 -8.54 8.17
C LEU A 33 5.17 -8.97 7.39
N LEU A 34 6.22 -8.15 7.41
CA LEU A 34 7.45 -8.44 6.68
C LEU A 34 8.15 -9.68 7.24
N ALA A 35 8.06 -9.91 8.54
CA ALA A 35 8.67 -11.09 9.18
C ALA A 35 7.90 -12.38 8.88
N SER A 36 6.68 -12.30 8.38
CA SER A 36 5.86 -13.49 8.12
C SER A 36 6.42 -14.37 7.00
N GLY A 37 7.23 -13.79 6.11
CA GLY A 37 7.80 -14.53 4.98
C GLY A 37 6.83 -14.78 3.84
N SER A 38 5.61 -14.25 3.90
CA SER A 38 4.55 -14.50 2.90
C SER A 38 3.97 -13.19 2.37
N VAL A 39 4.80 -12.20 2.11
CA VAL A 39 4.32 -10.89 1.67
C VAL A 39 3.91 -10.94 0.19
N ARG A 40 2.66 -10.60 -0.09
CA ARG A 40 2.10 -10.60 -1.44
C ARG A 40 2.17 -9.20 -2.04
N ASN A 41 1.97 -9.09 -3.36
CA ASN A 41 1.96 -7.78 -4.01
C ASN A 41 0.89 -6.84 -3.42
N ILE A 42 -0.30 -7.36 -3.12
CA ILE A 42 -1.35 -6.55 -2.52
C ILE A 42 -0.98 -6.07 -1.10
N ASP A 43 -0.18 -6.85 -0.37
CA ASP A 43 0.29 -6.44 0.96
C ASP A 43 1.20 -5.23 0.87
N TYR A 44 2.09 -5.19 -0.12
CA TYR A 44 2.91 -4.00 -0.37
C TYR A 44 2.04 -2.79 -0.73
N PHE A 45 0.97 -3.00 -1.49
CA PHE A 45 0.04 -1.92 -1.79
C PHE A 45 -0.61 -1.36 -0.52
N TYR A 46 -1.05 -2.24 0.39
CA TYR A 46 -1.61 -1.80 1.66
C TYR A 46 -0.60 -1.05 2.51
N LEU A 47 0.66 -1.48 2.52
CA LEU A 47 1.72 -0.75 3.23
C LEU A 47 1.92 0.63 2.62
N ALA A 48 1.88 0.75 1.30
CA ALA A 48 1.98 2.04 0.63
C ALA A 48 0.83 2.96 1.05
N CYS A 49 -0.39 2.42 1.12
CA CYS A 49 -1.56 3.20 1.55
C CYS A 49 -1.44 3.63 3.02
N MET A 50 -0.93 2.75 3.87
CA MET A 50 -0.73 3.06 5.28
C MET A 50 0.20 4.26 5.45
N TYR A 51 1.31 4.28 4.71
CA TYR A 51 2.29 5.35 4.84
C TYR A 51 1.97 6.59 4.02
N ALA A 52 0.99 6.55 3.12
CA ALA A 52 0.71 7.67 2.20
C ALA A 52 0.42 8.99 2.93
N GLY A 53 -0.10 8.91 4.14
CA GLY A 53 -0.48 10.10 4.90
C GLY A 53 0.60 10.61 5.85
N PHE A 54 1.70 9.88 6.07
CA PHE A 54 2.67 10.35 7.05
C PHE A 54 4.13 10.01 6.74
N ASP A 55 4.43 9.14 5.78
CA ASP A 55 5.82 8.86 5.38
C ASP A 55 5.84 8.59 3.89
N VAL A 56 5.99 9.66 3.13
CA VAL A 56 5.91 9.63 1.66
C VAL A 56 6.96 8.70 1.07
N ASP A 57 8.19 8.75 1.58
CA ASP A 57 9.27 7.93 1.02
C ASP A 57 8.99 6.44 1.18
N LYS A 58 8.49 6.04 2.34
CA LYS A 58 8.08 4.65 2.55
C LYS A 58 6.90 4.27 1.68
N SER A 59 5.92 5.18 1.54
CA SER A 59 4.75 4.93 0.69
C SER A 59 5.18 4.65 -0.75
N ILE A 60 6.02 5.51 -1.31
CA ILE A 60 6.53 5.34 -2.68
C ILE A 60 7.33 4.05 -2.82
N SER A 61 8.18 3.74 -1.84
CA SER A 61 8.98 2.52 -1.86
C SER A 61 8.11 1.27 -1.88
N TYR A 62 7.06 1.23 -1.07
CA TYR A 62 6.16 0.08 -1.04
C TYR A 62 5.30 -0.01 -2.30
N LEU A 63 4.88 1.13 -2.84
CA LEU A 63 4.16 1.13 -4.12
C LEU A 63 5.05 0.54 -5.22
N ASP A 64 6.33 0.94 -5.26
CA ASP A 64 7.28 0.38 -6.22
C ASP A 64 7.36 -1.15 -6.08
N LYS A 65 7.46 -1.66 -4.86
CA LYS A 65 7.50 -3.10 -4.62
C LYS A 65 6.23 -3.82 -5.07
N ALA A 66 5.07 -3.21 -4.81
CA ALA A 66 3.80 -3.77 -5.25
C ALA A 66 3.76 -3.89 -6.78
N LEU A 67 4.17 -2.84 -7.48
CA LEU A 67 4.19 -2.82 -8.94
C LEU A 67 5.23 -3.81 -9.49
N GLN A 68 6.42 -3.88 -8.89
CA GLN A 68 7.44 -4.86 -9.29
C GLN A 68 6.91 -6.29 -9.20
N ASN A 69 6.03 -6.55 -8.26
CA ASN A 69 5.47 -7.88 -8.04
C ASN A 69 4.13 -8.07 -8.76
N GLY A 70 3.80 -7.20 -9.70
CA GLY A 70 2.69 -7.38 -10.62
C GLY A 70 1.34 -6.87 -10.15
N TYR A 71 1.29 -6.01 -9.11
CA TYR A 71 0.04 -5.44 -8.67
C TYR A 71 -0.42 -4.38 -9.65
N GLY A 72 -1.34 -4.73 -10.56
CA GLY A 72 -1.76 -3.87 -11.66
C GLY A 72 -3.20 -3.37 -11.57
N ASP A 73 -3.77 -3.26 -10.39
CA ASP A 73 -5.13 -2.76 -10.20
C ASP A 73 -5.14 -1.23 -10.29
N TYR A 74 -5.27 -0.71 -11.51
CA TYR A 74 -5.20 0.72 -11.78
C TYR A 74 -6.30 1.49 -11.05
N TYR A 75 -7.48 0.93 -10.94
CA TYR A 75 -8.59 1.60 -10.25
C TYR A 75 -8.23 1.86 -8.79
N ARG A 76 -7.73 0.86 -8.09
CA ARG A 76 -7.34 1.02 -6.69
C ARG A 76 -6.15 1.95 -6.52
N ILE A 77 -5.20 1.88 -7.44
CA ILE A 77 -4.00 2.70 -7.36
C ILE A 77 -4.31 4.16 -7.64
N HIS A 78 -5.08 4.47 -8.68
CA HIS A 78 -5.16 5.83 -9.21
C HIS A 78 -6.56 6.45 -9.17
N VAL A 79 -7.62 5.67 -9.17
CA VAL A 79 -8.98 6.20 -9.34
C VAL A 79 -9.74 6.28 -8.01
N ASP A 80 -9.64 5.23 -7.20
CA ASP A 80 -10.40 5.11 -5.95
C ASP A 80 -9.99 6.20 -4.96
N ARG A 81 -10.94 7.03 -4.55
CA ARG A 81 -10.71 8.10 -3.57
C ARG A 81 -11.63 7.99 -2.37
N TYR A 82 -12.47 6.98 -2.33
CA TYR A 82 -13.46 6.81 -1.27
C TYR A 82 -13.11 5.69 -0.29
N SER A 83 -12.29 4.76 -0.72
CA SER A 83 -11.84 3.67 0.13
C SER A 83 -10.83 4.16 1.15
N PRO A 84 -10.83 3.63 2.38
CA PRO A 84 -9.74 3.91 3.32
C PRO A 84 -8.38 3.41 2.82
N VAL A 85 -8.39 2.47 1.88
CA VAL A 85 -7.18 1.92 1.27
C VAL A 85 -6.89 2.71 0.00
N SER A 86 -6.28 3.88 0.14
CA SER A 86 -6.13 4.81 -0.97
C SER A 86 -4.75 5.48 -0.95
N LEU A 87 -4.22 5.74 -2.14
CA LEU A 87 -2.99 6.49 -2.33
C LEU A 87 -3.24 7.97 -2.61
N LEU A 88 -4.47 8.43 -2.38
CA LEU A 88 -4.85 9.82 -2.66
C LEU A 88 -3.84 10.85 -2.14
N PRO A 89 -3.30 10.71 -0.90
CA PRO A 89 -2.36 11.72 -0.39
C PRO A 89 -1.08 11.89 -1.20
N ILE A 90 -0.67 10.89 -1.99
CA ILE A 90 0.59 10.98 -2.76
C ILE A 90 0.38 11.12 -4.26
N ARG A 91 -0.86 11.12 -4.75
CA ARG A 91 -1.14 11.13 -6.19
C ARG A 91 -0.66 12.39 -6.90
N HIS A 92 -0.44 13.48 -6.18
CA HIS A 92 0.05 14.74 -6.77
C HIS A 92 1.57 14.80 -6.90
N LEU A 93 2.30 13.79 -6.40
CA LEU A 93 3.75 13.82 -6.38
C LEU A 93 4.34 13.32 -7.70
N SER A 94 5.46 13.93 -8.12
CA SER A 94 6.15 13.48 -9.32
C SER A 94 6.68 12.06 -9.20
N GLN A 95 7.16 11.67 -8.00
CA GLN A 95 7.61 10.30 -7.76
C GLN A 95 6.52 9.28 -8.04
N TYR A 96 5.27 9.61 -7.69
CA TYR A 96 4.13 8.74 -7.95
C TYR A 96 3.89 8.61 -9.47
N SER A 97 3.86 9.73 -10.17
CA SER A 97 3.67 9.73 -11.63
C SER A 97 4.77 8.96 -12.35
N ASP A 98 6.01 9.13 -11.90
CA ASP A 98 7.16 8.44 -12.48
C ASP A 98 7.03 6.92 -12.32
N LEU A 99 6.56 6.45 -11.16
CA LEU A 99 6.33 5.03 -10.93
C LEU A 99 5.25 4.48 -11.86
N LEU A 100 4.13 5.18 -12.00
CA LEU A 100 3.06 4.71 -12.88
C LEU A 100 3.55 4.64 -14.33
N TYR A 101 4.36 5.60 -14.75
CA TYR A 101 4.93 5.56 -16.10
C TYR A 101 5.89 4.39 -16.27
N LYS A 102 6.76 4.17 -15.28
CA LYS A 102 7.73 3.07 -15.30
C LYS A 102 7.05 1.71 -15.47
N TYR A 103 5.92 1.52 -14.80
CA TYR A 103 5.20 0.24 -14.81
C TYR A 103 3.94 0.28 -15.68
N ARG A 104 3.87 1.20 -16.62
CA ARG A 104 2.66 1.41 -17.43
C ARG A 104 2.18 0.17 -18.17
N ALA A 105 3.06 -0.77 -18.45
CA ALA A 105 2.69 -2.01 -19.13
C ALA A 105 1.73 -2.87 -18.30
N LEU A 106 1.74 -2.73 -16.98
CA LEU A 106 0.78 -3.44 -16.12
C LEU A 106 -0.64 -2.96 -16.34
N PHE A 107 -0.81 -1.71 -16.77
CA PHE A 107 -2.12 -1.06 -16.89
C PHE A 107 -2.62 -1.01 -18.33
N GLY A 108 -1.77 -1.31 -19.28
CA GLY A 108 -2.06 -1.12 -20.71
C GLY A 108 -2.75 -2.29 -21.41
N LYS A 109 -3.48 -3.09 -20.65
CA LYS A 109 -4.16 -4.26 -21.24
C LYS A 109 -5.62 -4.01 -21.51
#